data_80614b5ea27eb3ecc90d72c4c5da4999
#
_entry.id   80614b5ea27eb3ecc90d72c4c5da4999
#
_cell.length_a   1.000
_cell.length_b   1.000
_cell.length_c   1.000
_cell.angle_alpha   90.00
_cell.angle_beta   90.00
_cell.angle_gamma   90.00
#
_symmetry.space_group_name_H-M   'P 1'
#
loop_
_entity.id
_entity.type
_entity.pdbx_description
1 polymer ?
#
loop_
_entity_poly.entity_id
_entity_poly.type
_entity_poly.pdbx_seq_one_letter_code
_entity_poly.pdbx_strand_id
1 'polypeptide(L)'
;MSNANEKQVGGNHYKVSGGRQHWDLIDDFNVGYLEGCFTKYVTRWMSKDGLKDLRKAEHFAQKLYEKRSAMNSVERCPNVPTFEIFQYASANRLGPAEFQLVEKMLTWKQPSDLLEVLRLLA
;
A
#
# COMPACT_ATOMS: atom_id res chain seq x y z
N MET A 1 8.13 -28.30 6.02
CA MET A 1 7.12 -27.60 5.20
C MET A 1 7.48 -26.13 5.13
N SER A 2 7.67 -25.58 3.95
CA SER A 2 7.94 -24.16 3.81
C SER A 2 6.67 -23.36 4.10
N ASN A 3 6.84 -22.20 4.76
CA ASN A 3 5.69 -21.34 5.03
C ASN A 3 5.31 -20.54 3.78
N ALA A 4 4.17 -19.86 3.84
CA ALA A 4 3.63 -19.14 2.69
C ALA A 4 4.57 -18.02 2.21
N ASN A 5 5.32 -17.41 3.12
CA ASN A 5 6.22 -16.31 2.75
C ASN A 5 7.43 -16.77 1.95
N GLU A 6 7.80 -18.02 2.07
CA GLU A 6 8.94 -18.58 1.33
C GLU A 6 8.55 -19.01 -0.08
N LYS A 7 7.26 -19.16 -0.33
CA LYS A 7 6.74 -19.68 -1.58
C LYS A 7 6.21 -18.56 -2.45
N GLN A 8 6.74 -18.44 -3.66
CA GLN A 8 6.29 -17.41 -4.62
C GLN A 8 5.75 -18.12 -5.88
N VAL A 9 4.55 -17.72 -6.25
CA VAL A 9 3.96 -18.17 -7.52
C VAL A 9 4.06 -17.00 -8.49
N GLY A 10 4.75 -17.22 -9.60
CA GLY A 10 4.91 -16.17 -10.61
C GLY A 10 6.11 -15.26 -10.42
N GLY A 11 7.03 -15.57 -9.49
CA GLY A 11 8.26 -14.81 -9.31
C GLY A 11 8.58 -14.54 -7.86
N ASN A 12 9.62 -13.74 -7.63
CA ASN A 12 10.17 -13.47 -6.30
C ASN A 12 10.03 -12.01 -5.87
N HIS A 13 9.23 -11.22 -6.58
CA HIS A 13 9.17 -9.77 -6.34
C HIS A 13 8.49 -9.40 -5.02
N TYR A 14 7.83 -10.34 -4.35
CA TYR A 14 7.23 -10.11 -3.02
C TYR A 14 8.09 -10.61 -1.88
N LYS A 15 9.17 -11.34 -2.16
CA LYS A 15 10.07 -11.80 -1.11
C LYS A 15 10.98 -10.66 -0.67
N VAL A 16 11.11 -10.49 0.65
CA VAL A 16 11.99 -9.49 1.21
C VAL A 16 12.89 -10.15 2.25
N SER A 17 14.15 -9.72 2.27
CA SER A 17 15.15 -10.28 3.17
C SER A 17 14.99 -9.67 4.57
N GLY A 18 14.67 -10.51 5.54
CA GLY A 18 14.59 -10.10 6.95
C GLY A 18 13.55 -9.07 7.28
N GLY A 19 12.51 -8.94 6.42
CA GLY A 19 11.51 -7.90 6.62
C GLY A 19 10.10 -8.41 6.43
N ARG A 20 9.14 -7.47 6.47
CA ARG A 20 7.74 -7.77 6.28
C ARG A 20 7.41 -7.87 4.80
N GLN A 21 6.71 -8.93 4.43
CA GLN A 21 6.07 -8.99 3.12
C GLN A 21 4.77 -8.18 3.17
N HIS A 22 4.32 -7.75 2.00
CA HIS A 22 3.15 -6.89 1.89
C HIS A 22 1.91 -7.51 2.55
N TRP A 23 1.63 -8.78 2.29
CA TRP A 23 0.43 -9.40 2.84
C TRP A 23 0.45 -9.51 4.37
N ASP A 24 1.64 -9.65 4.97
CA ASP A 24 1.76 -9.65 6.43
C ASP A 24 1.36 -8.30 7.01
N LEU A 25 1.84 -7.23 6.39
CA LEU A 25 1.49 -5.88 6.84
C LEU A 25 -0.02 -5.64 6.76
N ILE A 26 -0.61 -6.04 5.64
CA ILE A 26 -2.03 -5.81 5.40
C ILE A 26 -2.89 -6.61 6.37
N ASP A 27 -2.57 -7.89 6.56
CA ASP A 27 -3.36 -8.76 7.43
C ASP A 27 -3.19 -8.40 8.90
N ASP A 28 -1.95 -8.17 9.35
CA ASP A 28 -1.67 -7.91 10.75
C ASP A 28 -2.36 -6.63 11.26
N PHE A 29 -2.53 -5.65 10.39
CA PHE A 29 -3.14 -4.38 10.78
C PHE A 29 -4.53 -4.19 10.21
N ASN A 30 -5.12 -5.26 9.70
CA ASN A 30 -6.50 -5.27 9.21
C ASN A 30 -6.77 -4.15 8.19
N VAL A 31 -5.85 -3.97 7.27
CA VAL A 31 -5.94 -2.95 6.23
C VAL A 31 -6.98 -3.37 5.20
N GLY A 32 -7.78 -2.41 4.74
CA GLY A 32 -8.83 -2.67 3.77
C GLY A 32 -8.28 -3.08 2.40
N TYR A 33 -9.15 -3.66 1.59
CA TYR A 33 -8.78 -4.19 0.27
C TYR A 33 -8.21 -3.11 -0.65
N LEU A 34 -8.87 -1.95 -0.69
CA LEU A 34 -8.45 -0.89 -1.62
C LEU A 34 -7.10 -0.30 -1.23
N GLU A 35 -6.89 -0.06 0.06
CA GLU A 35 -5.59 0.40 0.56
C GLU A 35 -4.51 -0.64 0.33
N GLY A 36 -4.85 -1.92 0.53
CA GLY A 36 -3.92 -3.01 0.31
C GLY A 36 -3.49 -3.11 -1.14
N CYS A 37 -4.44 -3.01 -2.07
CA CYS A 37 -4.11 -3.04 -3.49
C CYS A 37 -3.25 -1.85 -3.90
N PHE A 38 -3.58 -0.66 -3.39
CA PHE A 38 -2.79 0.54 -3.67
C PHE A 38 -1.34 0.34 -3.27
N THR A 39 -1.11 -0.05 -2.03
CA THR A 39 0.26 -0.19 -1.51
C THR A 39 1.03 -1.30 -2.20
N LYS A 40 0.34 -2.37 -2.60
CA LYS A 40 0.95 -3.45 -3.37
C LYS A 40 1.52 -2.93 -4.69
N TYR A 41 0.74 -2.17 -5.45
CA TYR A 41 1.19 -1.68 -6.75
C TYR A 41 2.25 -0.60 -6.62
N VAL A 42 2.15 0.27 -5.64
CA VAL A 42 3.19 1.27 -5.38
C VAL A 42 4.51 0.60 -5.01
N THR A 43 4.46 -0.49 -4.25
CA THR A 43 5.67 -1.19 -3.83
C THR A 43 6.38 -1.86 -5.00
N ARG A 44 5.64 -2.44 -5.95
CA ARG A 44 6.26 -3.29 -6.97
C ARG A 44 6.45 -2.63 -8.33
N TRP A 45 6.02 -1.39 -8.51
CA TRP A 45 5.95 -0.82 -9.85
C TRP A 45 7.28 -0.84 -10.61
N MET A 46 8.40 -0.59 -9.93
CA MET A 46 9.70 -0.57 -10.59
C MET A 46 10.20 -1.96 -10.96
N SER A 47 9.76 -2.99 -10.26
CA SER A 47 10.26 -4.35 -10.45
C SER A 47 9.31 -5.23 -11.26
N LYS A 48 8.15 -4.73 -11.64
CA LYS A 48 7.19 -5.55 -12.38
C LYS A 48 6.65 -4.81 -13.62
N ASP A 49 5.54 -4.10 -13.51
CA ASP A 49 4.84 -3.58 -14.68
C ASP A 49 5.04 -2.08 -14.92
N GLY A 50 5.92 -1.43 -14.17
CA GLY A 50 6.26 -0.03 -14.38
C GLY A 50 5.06 0.89 -14.22
N LEU A 51 4.94 1.86 -15.11
CA LEU A 51 3.87 2.85 -15.03
C LEU A 51 2.48 2.25 -15.00
N LYS A 52 2.31 1.06 -15.57
CA LYS A 52 1.02 0.36 -15.54
C LYS A 52 0.60 0.07 -14.11
N ASP A 53 1.55 -0.34 -13.24
CA ASP A 53 1.26 -0.57 -11.83
C ASP A 53 0.90 0.73 -11.11
N LEU A 54 1.59 1.83 -11.43
CA LEU A 54 1.23 3.12 -10.82
C LEU A 54 -0.16 3.59 -11.25
N ARG A 55 -0.56 3.32 -12.49
CA ARG A 55 -1.91 3.62 -12.96
C ARG A 55 -2.95 2.80 -12.21
N LYS A 56 -2.64 1.53 -11.93
CA LYS A 56 -3.52 0.69 -11.12
C LYS A 56 -3.64 1.25 -9.71
N ALA A 57 -2.53 1.65 -9.10
CA ALA A 57 -2.55 2.25 -7.78
C ALA A 57 -3.44 3.50 -7.76
N GLU A 58 -3.27 4.38 -8.73
CA GLU A 58 -4.09 5.58 -8.85
C GLU A 58 -5.58 5.24 -8.92
N HIS A 59 -5.93 4.23 -9.69
CA HIS A 59 -7.31 3.82 -9.86
C HIS A 59 -7.92 3.33 -8.54
N PHE A 60 -7.15 2.56 -7.76
CA PHE A 60 -7.61 2.11 -6.44
C PHE A 60 -7.78 3.29 -5.48
N ALA A 61 -6.87 4.26 -5.51
CA ALA A 61 -6.97 5.45 -4.66
C ALA A 61 -8.21 6.27 -5.03
N GLN A 62 -8.49 6.42 -6.31
CA GLN A 62 -9.67 7.14 -6.78
C GLN A 62 -10.94 6.45 -6.31
N LYS A 63 -11.03 5.14 -6.45
CA LYS A 63 -12.18 4.38 -6.00
C LYS A 63 -12.40 4.55 -4.50
N LEU A 64 -11.32 4.47 -3.74
CA LEU A 64 -11.39 4.62 -2.29
C LEU A 64 -11.89 6.02 -1.91
N TYR A 65 -11.34 7.04 -2.54
CA TYR A 65 -11.76 8.42 -2.28
C TYR A 65 -13.26 8.60 -2.55
N GLU A 66 -13.73 8.10 -3.69
CA GLU A 66 -15.15 8.23 -4.06
C GLU A 66 -16.04 7.53 -3.04
N LYS A 67 -15.69 6.33 -2.63
CA LYS A 67 -16.50 5.58 -1.67
C LYS A 67 -16.51 6.23 -0.29
N ARG A 68 -15.37 6.66 0.20
CA ARG A 68 -15.28 7.24 1.55
C ARG A 68 -15.93 8.62 1.60
N SER A 69 -15.80 9.41 0.53
CA SER A 69 -16.49 10.71 0.43
C SER A 69 -18.00 10.55 0.44
N ALA A 70 -18.52 9.55 -0.27
CA ALA A 70 -19.96 9.31 -0.34
C ALA A 70 -20.53 8.85 1.01
N MET A 71 -19.76 8.08 1.76
CA MET A 71 -20.19 7.55 3.05
C MET A 71 -20.16 8.58 4.18
N ASN A 72 -19.33 9.60 4.03
CA ASN A 72 -19.11 10.61 5.08
C ASN A 72 -18.79 9.95 6.42
N SER A 73 -17.96 8.90 6.39
CA SER A 73 -17.61 8.11 7.55
C SER A 73 -16.11 7.84 7.57
N VAL A 74 -15.54 7.81 8.78
CA VAL A 74 -14.12 7.51 8.96
C VAL A 74 -13.92 6.17 9.67
N GLU A 75 -14.95 5.36 9.76
CA GLU A 75 -14.90 4.10 10.51
C GLU A 75 -13.93 3.10 9.93
N ARG A 76 -13.60 3.21 8.66
CA ARG A 76 -12.69 2.28 7.98
C ARG A 76 -11.31 2.85 7.76
N CYS A 77 -10.94 3.89 8.50
CA CYS A 77 -9.58 4.42 8.42
C CYS A 77 -8.57 3.36 8.86
N PRO A 78 -7.48 3.19 8.08
CA PRO A 78 -6.42 2.31 8.53
C PRO A 78 -5.68 2.94 9.71
N ASN A 79 -5.06 2.10 10.52
CA ASN A 79 -4.31 2.58 11.67
C ASN A 79 -3.02 1.78 11.82
N VAL A 80 -2.16 1.89 10.82
CA VAL A 80 -0.87 1.20 10.82
C VAL A 80 0.16 2.10 11.49
N PRO A 81 0.86 1.61 12.54
CA PRO A 81 1.87 2.43 13.21
C PRO A 81 2.98 2.84 12.25
N THR A 82 3.44 4.08 12.37
CA THR A 82 4.50 4.63 11.50
C THR A 82 5.75 3.77 11.54
N PHE A 83 6.09 3.23 12.70
CA PHE A 83 7.26 2.34 12.82
C PHE A 83 7.13 1.13 11.90
N GLU A 84 5.95 0.53 11.83
CA GLU A 84 5.71 -0.63 10.97
C GLU A 84 5.80 -0.26 9.50
N ILE A 85 5.29 0.91 9.13
CA ILE A 85 5.39 1.39 7.75
C ILE A 85 6.85 1.62 7.38
N PHE A 86 7.62 2.21 8.28
CA PHE A 86 9.05 2.44 8.07
C PHE A 86 9.79 1.12 7.88
N GLN A 87 9.51 0.13 8.72
CA GLN A 87 10.12 -1.19 8.61
C GLN A 87 9.80 -1.84 7.26
N TYR A 88 8.55 -1.75 6.85
CA TYR A 88 8.11 -2.29 5.56
C TYR A 88 8.82 -1.58 4.40
N ALA A 89 8.86 -0.26 4.44
CA ALA A 89 9.49 0.52 3.38
C ALA A 89 10.99 0.21 3.27
N SER A 90 11.66 0.08 4.41
CA SER A 90 13.07 -0.25 4.44
C SER A 90 13.35 -1.64 3.87
N ALA A 91 12.55 -2.63 4.29
CA ALA A 91 12.70 -4.01 3.82
C ALA A 91 12.43 -4.13 2.33
N ASN A 92 11.54 -3.33 1.79
CA ASN A 92 11.16 -3.36 0.38
C ASN A 92 11.92 -2.34 -0.47
N ARG A 93 12.86 -1.61 0.13
CA ARG A 93 13.73 -0.64 -0.55
C ARG A 93 12.92 0.44 -1.28
N LEU A 94 11.88 0.94 -0.64
CA LEU A 94 11.07 2.00 -1.21
C LEU A 94 11.84 3.32 -1.20
N GLY A 95 11.74 4.07 -2.29
CA GLY A 95 12.28 5.43 -2.33
C GLY A 95 11.40 6.40 -1.54
N PRO A 96 11.87 7.67 -1.37
CA PRO A 96 11.11 8.66 -0.61
C PRO A 96 9.69 8.89 -1.12
N ALA A 97 9.50 8.90 -2.44
CA ALA A 97 8.17 9.12 -3.02
C ALA A 97 7.25 7.95 -2.71
N GLU A 98 7.72 6.72 -2.89
CA GLU A 98 6.94 5.53 -2.60
C GLU A 98 6.60 5.42 -1.13
N PHE A 99 7.58 5.72 -0.25
CA PHE A 99 7.35 5.72 1.18
C PHE A 99 6.23 6.70 1.54
N GLN A 100 6.28 7.91 0.99
CA GLN A 100 5.26 8.92 1.27
C GLN A 100 3.87 8.45 0.85
N LEU A 101 3.76 7.85 -0.33
CA LEU A 101 2.48 7.33 -0.83
C LEU A 101 1.93 6.23 0.07
N VAL A 102 2.79 5.29 0.46
CA VAL A 102 2.39 4.17 1.32
C VAL A 102 1.99 4.68 2.70
N GLU A 103 2.77 5.60 3.27
CA GLU A 103 2.46 6.15 4.58
C GLU A 103 1.11 6.86 4.59
N LYS A 104 0.88 7.72 3.60
CA LYS A 104 -0.39 8.44 3.52
C LYS A 104 -1.57 7.48 3.34
N MET A 105 -1.40 6.47 2.50
CA MET A 105 -2.48 5.51 2.26
C MET A 105 -2.79 4.66 3.48
N LEU A 106 -1.80 4.38 4.33
CA LEU A 106 -1.99 3.54 5.51
C LEU A 106 -2.30 4.33 6.79
N THR A 107 -2.39 5.66 6.68
CA THR A 107 -2.66 6.51 7.85
C THR A 107 -3.71 7.59 7.58
N TRP A 108 -4.45 7.50 6.49
CA TRP A 108 -5.46 8.53 6.19
C TRP A 108 -6.53 8.53 7.29
N LYS A 109 -7.06 9.72 7.59
CA LYS A 109 -8.06 9.89 8.63
C LYS A 109 -9.38 10.43 8.08
N GLN A 110 -9.32 11.13 6.95
CA GLN A 110 -10.49 11.72 6.32
C GLN A 110 -10.33 11.71 4.81
N PRO A 111 -11.43 11.78 4.05
CA PRO A 111 -11.33 11.68 2.59
C PRO A 111 -10.40 12.68 1.93
N SER A 112 -10.25 13.89 2.51
CA SER A 112 -9.33 14.87 1.94
C SER A 112 -7.87 14.40 1.95
N ASP A 113 -7.51 13.50 2.86
CA ASP A 113 -6.16 12.92 2.87
C ASP A 113 -5.93 12.09 1.61
N LEU A 114 -6.98 11.45 1.10
CA LEU A 114 -6.89 10.65 -0.11
C LEU A 114 -6.75 11.52 -1.37
N LEU A 115 -7.29 12.73 -1.35
CA LEU A 115 -7.05 13.69 -2.43
C LEU A 115 -5.57 14.04 -2.54
N GLU A 116 -4.89 14.14 -1.39
CA GLU A 116 -3.47 14.41 -1.39
C GLU A 116 -2.69 13.26 -2.04
N VAL A 117 -3.09 12.01 -1.78
CA VAL A 117 -2.49 10.85 -2.44
C VAL A 117 -2.64 10.96 -3.94
N LEU A 118 -3.85 11.27 -4.42
CA LEU A 118 -4.11 11.41 -5.85
C LEU A 118 -3.27 12.53 -6.46
N ARG A 119 -3.12 13.63 -5.76
CA ARG A 119 -2.32 14.76 -6.24
C ARG A 119 -0.85 14.37 -6.38
N LEU A 120 -0.33 13.58 -5.45
CA LEU A 120 1.07 13.13 -5.51
C LEU A 120 1.34 12.19 -6.67
N LEU A 121 0.31 11.47 -7.14
CA LEU A 121 0.43 10.56 -8.26
C LEU A 121 0.29 11.24 -9.63
N ALA A 122 -0.24 12.43 -9.64
CA ALA A 122 -0.51 13.15 -10.88
C ALA A 122 0.76 13.67 -11.57
#